data_77ba71e6c59b74dc0101a8081d3e6523
#
_entry.id   77ba71e6c59b74dc0101a8081d3e6523
#
_cell.length_a   1.000
_cell.length_b   1.000
_cell.length_c   1.000
_cell.angle_alpha   90.00
_cell.angle_beta   90.00
_cell.angle_gamma   90.00
#
_symmetry.space_group_name_H-M   'P 1'
#
loop_
_entity.id
_entity.type
_entity.pdbx_description
1 polymer ?
#
loop_
_entity_poly.entity_id
_entity_poly.type
_entity_poly.pdbx_seq_one_letter_code
_entity_poly.pdbx_strand_id
1 'polypeptide(L)'
;IEGGEAALASLREEGFSLFYFGSMVQMAEQSRETLLHILKECTFPAVFFDVNIRRDFCPREMVEQSLRYTTILKLNEEEALRFGTLFCTAEQETELIRALFAQYSKLRCVLVTKGPRGCTAYSREAMREINECVSKAVDTVGAGDAFSAGLISGLLAGWDVFRSARRGAILSDFVASSSGALPVYSEQLKAKLDTC
;
A
#
# COMPACT_ATOMS: atom_id res chain seq x y z
N ILE A 1 16.03 23.46 0.39
CA ILE A 1 14.87 23.68 -0.51
C ILE A 1 14.21 24.96 -0.03
N GLU A 2 14.35 26.08 -0.80
CA GLU A 2 13.60 27.32 -0.52
C GLU A 2 12.10 27.00 -0.53
N GLY A 3 11.40 27.25 0.56
CA GLY A 3 9.99 26.90 0.74
C GLY A 3 9.71 25.58 1.49
N GLY A 4 10.71 24.73 1.71
CA GLY A 4 10.53 23.44 2.36
C GLY A 4 10.04 23.54 3.81
N GLU A 5 10.54 24.50 4.58
CA GLU A 5 10.13 24.71 5.97
C GLU A 5 8.66 25.17 6.10
N ALA A 6 8.20 26.07 5.21
CA ALA A 6 6.80 26.49 5.19
C ALA A 6 5.85 25.34 4.84
N ALA A 7 6.23 24.51 3.86
CA ALA A 7 5.46 23.32 3.51
C ALA A 7 5.43 22.28 4.64
N LEU A 8 6.55 22.07 5.34
CA LEU A 8 6.60 21.18 6.50
C LEU A 8 5.76 21.70 7.66
N ALA A 9 5.76 23.02 7.91
CA ALA A 9 4.92 23.63 8.92
C ALA A 9 3.44 23.41 8.60
N SER A 10 3.02 23.63 7.34
CA SER A 10 1.66 23.36 6.88
C SER A 10 1.28 21.88 7.06
N LEU A 11 2.16 20.92 6.70
CA LEU A 11 1.92 19.50 6.90
C LEU A 11 1.73 19.12 8.37
N ARG A 12 2.41 19.77 9.30
CA ARG A 12 2.27 19.56 10.75
C ARG A 12 0.97 20.15 11.28
N GLU A 13 0.59 21.33 10.80
CA GLU A 13 -0.59 22.06 11.26
C GLU A 13 -1.91 21.47 10.73
N GLU A 14 -1.94 21.02 9.49
CA GLU A 14 -3.15 20.49 8.85
C GLU A 14 -3.61 19.13 9.40
N GLY A 15 -2.73 18.36 10.05
CA GLY A 15 -3.09 17.13 10.75
C GLY A 15 -3.62 16.02 9.83
N PHE A 16 -2.89 15.67 8.77
CA PHE A 16 -3.25 14.60 7.84
C PHE A 16 -3.37 13.24 8.53
N SER A 17 -4.42 12.51 8.23
CA SER A 17 -4.71 11.19 8.82
C SER A 17 -3.85 10.08 8.21
N LEU A 18 -3.38 10.23 6.96
CA LEU A 18 -2.62 9.23 6.24
C LEU A 18 -1.62 9.87 5.29
N PHE A 19 -0.41 9.32 5.26
CA PHE A 19 0.63 9.63 4.29
C PHE A 19 0.86 8.42 3.38
N TYR A 20 0.73 8.61 2.07
CA TYR A 20 0.88 7.55 1.05
C TYR A 20 2.07 7.82 0.14
N PHE A 21 2.91 6.81 -0.10
CA PHE A 21 4.02 6.89 -1.02
C PHE A 21 4.41 5.52 -1.60
N GLY A 22 5.18 5.54 -2.69
CA GLY A 22 5.71 4.35 -3.35
C GLY A 22 7.22 4.40 -3.56
N SER A 23 7.79 3.37 -4.20
CA SER A 23 9.21 3.31 -4.52
C SER A 23 9.63 4.30 -5.61
N MET A 24 8.73 4.61 -6.55
CA MET A 24 9.04 5.48 -7.70
C MET A 24 9.51 6.88 -7.31
N VAL A 25 8.89 7.50 -6.32
CA VAL A 25 9.28 8.83 -5.82
C VAL A 25 10.70 8.83 -5.26
N GLN A 26 11.23 7.67 -4.89
CA GLN A 26 12.54 7.49 -4.27
C GLN A 26 13.67 7.20 -5.28
N MET A 27 13.36 7.11 -6.57
CA MET A 27 14.36 6.88 -7.63
C MET A 27 15.30 8.07 -7.78
N ALA A 28 14.81 9.29 -7.64
CA ALA A 28 15.62 10.50 -7.60
C ALA A 28 16.07 10.77 -6.16
N GLU A 29 17.36 11.01 -5.97
CA GLU A 29 17.97 11.23 -4.65
C GLU A 29 17.31 12.38 -3.89
N GLN A 30 17.16 13.54 -4.53
CA GLN A 30 16.50 14.70 -3.93
C GLN A 30 15.07 14.42 -3.47
N SER A 31 14.28 13.66 -4.26
CA SER A 31 12.91 13.29 -3.89
C SER A 31 12.89 12.33 -2.72
N ARG A 32 13.84 11.38 -2.67
CA ARG A 32 14.01 10.45 -1.56
C ARG A 32 14.38 11.18 -0.26
N GLU A 33 15.32 12.10 -0.32
CA GLU A 33 15.71 12.91 0.83
C GLU A 33 14.54 13.75 1.35
N THR A 34 13.78 14.38 0.45
CA THR A 34 12.57 15.13 0.81
C THR A 34 11.53 14.24 1.47
N LEU A 35 11.26 13.05 0.92
CA LEU A 35 10.34 12.07 1.50
C LEU A 35 10.77 11.66 2.91
N LEU A 36 12.04 11.27 3.08
CA LEU A 36 12.56 10.85 4.38
C LEU A 36 12.55 12.00 5.39
N HIS A 37 12.79 13.23 4.95
CA HIS A 37 12.70 14.41 5.80
C HIS A 37 11.25 14.63 6.28
N ILE A 38 10.25 14.55 5.39
CA ILE A 38 8.83 14.62 5.77
C ILE A 38 8.49 13.53 6.80
N LEU A 39 8.86 12.27 6.53
CA LEU A 39 8.57 11.14 7.42
C LEU A 39 9.24 11.24 8.78
N LYS A 40 10.38 11.95 8.86
CA LYS A 40 11.10 12.20 10.11
C LYS A 40 10.48 13.35 10.90
N GLU A 41 10.13 14.44 10.22
CA GLU A 41 9.73 15.71 10.85
C GLU A 41 8.22 15.80 11.10
N CYS A 42 7.40 15.01 10.39
CA CYS A 42 5.94 14.99 10.55
C CYS A 42 5.46 13.67 11.13
N THR A 43 4.40 13.72 11.90
CA THR A 43 3.73 12.52 12.47
C THR A 43 2.40 12.30 11.77
N PHE A 44 2.22 11.09 11.24
CA PHE A 44 0.98 10.67 10.59
C PHE A 44 0.39 9.47 11.36
N PRO A 45 -0.93 9.44 11.63
CA PRO A 45 -1.61 8.28 12.23
C PRO A 45 -1.43 7.00 11.42
N ALA A 46 -1.37 7.13 10.08
CA ALA A 46 -1.05 6.05 9.16
C ALA A 46 -0.01 6.48 8.13
N VAL A 47 0.97 5.62 7.89
CA VAL A 47 1.97 5.77 6.82
C VAL A 47 1.86 4.54 5.93
N PHE A 48 1.37 4.72 4.72
CA PHE A 48 1.14 3.66 3.76
C PHE A 48 2.24 3.63 2.69
N PHE A 49 3.05 2.59 2.70
CA PHE A 49 4.04 2.30 1.68
C PHE A 49 3.49 1.26 0.69
N ASP A 50 3.14 1.70 -0.51
CA ASP A 50 2.84 0.84 -1.66
C ASP A 50 4.12 0.67 -2.46
N VAL A 51 4.75 -0.52 -2.39
CA VAL A 51 6.11 -0.70 -2.90
C VAL A 51 6.19 -0.43 -4.38
N ASN A 52 5.34 -1.04 -5.19
CA ASN A 52 5.18 -0.79 -6.61
C ASN A 52 6.52 -0.63 -7.37
N ILE A 53 7.35 -1.70 -7.35
CA ILE A 53 8.68 -1.71 -7.97
C ILE A 53 8.58 -1.44 -9.47
N ARG A 54 9.41 -0.50 -9.92
CA ARG A 54 9.54 -0.17 -11.35
C ARG A 54 11.00 -0.23 -11.76
N ARG A 55 11.28 -0.77 -12.96
CA ARG A 55 12.63 -0.85 -13.53
C ARG A 55 13.64 -1.52 -12.60
N ASP A 56 13.21 -2.53 -11.85
CA ASP A 56 14.02 -3.25 -10.86
C ASP A 56 14.65 -2.39 -9.75
N PHE A 57 14.17 -1.15 -9.60
CA PHE A 57 14.65 -0.25 -8.56
C PHE A 57 14.08 -0.65 -7.19
N CYS A 58 14.87 -1.38 -6.42
CA CYS A 58 14.53 -1.79 -5.06
C CYS A 58 15.80 -1.93 -4.20
N PRO A 59 16.57 -0.85 -3.97
CA PRO A 59 17.73 -0.92 -3.09
C PRO A 59 17.28 -1.27 -1.67
N ARG A 60 17.96 -2.26 -1.05
CA ARG A 60 17.66 -2.71 0.31
C ARG A 60 17.61 -1.55 1.30
N GLU A 61 18.61 -0.68 1.27
CA GLU A 61 18.69 0.47 2.17
C GLU A 61 17.47 1.40 2.05
N MET A 62 17.02 1.69 0.84
CA MET A 62 15.83 2.51 0.60
C MET A 62 14.57 1.89 1.20
N VAL A 63 14.41 0.56 1.04
CA VAL A 63 13.28 -0.17 1.61
C VAL A 63 13.35 -0.16 3.14
N GLU A 64 14.52 -0.44 3.73
CA GLU A 64 14.72 -0.41 5.19
C GLU A 64 14.43 0.97 5.78
N GLN A 65 14.90 2.05 5.13
CA GLN A 65 14.61 3.41 5.56
C GLN A 65 13.10 3.71 5.53
N SER A 66 12.41 3.29 4.46
CA SER A 66 10.95 3.46 4.31
C SER A 66 10.18 2.70 5.37
N LEU A 67 10.54 1.42 5.61
CA LEU A 67 9.86 0.54 6.57
C LEU A 67 9.94 1.02 8.03
N ARG A 68 10.97 1.79 8.41
CA ARG A 68 11.08 2.38 9.76
C ARG A 68 9.91 3.31 10.10
N TYR A 69 9.27 3.89 9.10
CA TYR A 69 8.14 4.82 9.27
C TYR A 69 6.80 4.18 8.91
N THR A 70 6.81 3.09 8.17
CA THR A 70 5.64 2.44 7.59
C THR A 70 4.75 1.79 8.66
N THR A 71 3.46 2.07 8.60
CA THR A 71 2.44 1.39 9.41
C THR A 71 1.64 0.38 8.58
N ILE A 72 1.51 0.64 7.28
CA ILE A 72 0.79 -0.18 6.31
C ILE A 72 1.72 -0.44 5.12
N LEU A 73 2.00 -1.70 4.84
CA LEU A 73 2.82 -2.12 3.71
C LEU A 73 1.95 -2.84 2.68
N LYS A 74 2.06 -2.50 1.42
CA LYS A 74 1.46 -3.27 0.33
C LYS A 74 2.54 -3.78 -0.61
N LEU A 75 2.43 -5.04 -0.94
CA LEU A 75 3.26 -5.78 -1.88
C LEU A 75 2.35 -6.50 -2.88
N ASN A 76 2.82 -6.76 -4.08
CA ASN A 76 2.31 -7.85 -4.90
C ASN A 76 3.13 -9.13 -4.61
N GLU A 77 2.74 -10.27 -5.19
CA GLU A 77 3.41 -11.56 -4.95
C GLU A 77 4.89 -11.56 -5.37
N GLU A 78 5.21 -10.92 -6.49
CA GLU A 78 6.58 -10.82 -6.99
C GLU A 78 7.44 -9.96 -6.06
N GLU A 79 6.89 -8.86 -5.57
CA GLU A 79 7.53 -8.00 -4.59
C GLU A 79 7.70 -8.70 -3.24
N ALA A 80 6.71 -9.48 -2.81
CA ALA A 80 6.81 -10.27 -1.58
C ALA A 80 7.94 -11.30 -1.66
N LEU A 81 8.07 -12.00 -2.79
CA LEU A 81 9.19 -12.92 -3.02
C LEU A 81 10.55 -12.20 -2.99
N ARG A 82 10.63 -11.05 -3.63
CA ARG A 82 11.84 -10.21 -3.63
C ARG A 82 12.20 -9.71 -2.23
N PHE A 83 11.22 -9.31 -1.43
CA PHE A 83 11.42 -8.95 -0.03
C PHE A 83 11.87 -10.15 0.81
N GLY A 84 11.33 -11.34 0.57
CA GLY A 84 11.79 -12.58 1.19
C GLY A 84 13.30 -12.78 1.01
N THR A 85 13.79 -12.62 -0.22
CA THR A 85 15.23 -12.71 -0.53
C THR A 85 16.03 -11.59 0.14
N LEU A 86 15.51 -10.36 0.18
CA LEU A 86 16.21 -9.20 0.75
C LEU A 86 16.33 -9.26 2.28
N PHE A 87 15.31 -9.74 2.99
CA PHE A 87 15.20 -9.53 4.42
C PHE A 87 15.41 -10.78 5.29
N CYS A 88 15.06 -11.97 4.81
CA CYS A 88 15.02 -13.13 5.69
C CYS A 88 15.35 -14.48 5.03
N THR A 89 15.74 -14.52 3.76
CA THR A 89 15.87 -15.78 3.01
C THR A 89 14.61 -16.66 3.11
N ALA A 90 13.45 -16.06 3.32
CA ALA A 90 12.19 -16.76 3.46
C ALA A 90 11.67 -17.21 2.09
N GLU A 91 11.33 -18.47 1.99
CA GLU A 91 10.67 -19.03 0.81
C GLU A 91 9.14 -18.89 0.87
N GLN A 92 8.62 -18.67 2.08
CA GLN A 92 7.17 -18.57 2.31
C GLN A 92 6.75 -17.15 2.70
N GLU A 93 5.64 -16.71 2.15
CA GLU A 93 5.03 -15.41 2.43
C GLU A 93 4.84 -15.15 3.94
N THR A 94 4.34 -16.17 4.68
CA THR A 94 4.10 -16.06 6.13
C THR A 94 5.37 -15.85 6.95
N GLU A 95 6.50 -16.42 6.53
CA GLU A 95 7.80 -16.23 7.18
C GLU A 95 8.32 -14.82 6.96
N LEU A 96 8.22 -14.30 5.73
CA LEU A 96 8.51 -12.91 5.44
C LEU A 96 7.69 -11.97 6.33
N ILE A 97 6.37 -12.18 6.41
CA ILE A 97 5.49 -11.30 7.18
C ILE A 97 5.86 -11.30 8.67
N ARG A 98 6.17 -12.48 9.25
CA ARG A 98 6.64 -12.59 10.63
C ARG A 98 7.95 -11.83 10.85
N ALA A 99 8.92 -11.95 9.93
CA ALA A 99 10.19 -11.23 10.00
C ALA A 99 9.98 -9.71 9.94
N LEU A 100 9.13 -9.23 9.03
CA LEU A 100 8.81 -7.81 8.91
C LEU A 100 8.14 -7.26 10.18
N PHE A 101 7.17 -7.97 10.75
CA PHE A 101 6.53 -7.55 12.01
C PHE A 101 7.49 -7.60 13.20
N ALA A 102 8.43 -8.54 13.24
CA ALA A 102 9.45 -8.61 14.30
C ALA A 102 10.45 -7.44 14.20
N GLN A 103 10.86 -7.09 12.99
CA GLN A 103 11.87 -6.06 12.75
C GLN A 103 11.33 -4.63 12.82
N TYR A 104 10.08 -4.40 12.38
CA TYR A 104 9.49 -3.07 12.25
C TYR A 104 8.30 -2.88 13.19
N SER A 105 8.54 -2.33 14.37
CA SER A 105 7.53 -2.20 15.45
C SER A 105 6.35 -1.30 15.06
N LYS A 106 6.55 -0.30 14.19
CA LYS A 106 5.47 0.56 13.67
C LYS A 106 4.56 -0.13 12.67
N LEU A 107 5.03 -1.19 12.00
CA LEU A 107 4.25 -1.91 11.00
C LEU A 107 3.06 -2.62 11.68
N ARG A 108 1.84 -2.27 11.27
CA ARG A 108 0.57 -2.79 11.83
C ARG A 108 -0.09 -3.80 10.91
N CYS A 109 0.02 -3.58 9.61
CA CYS A 109 -0.52 -4.52 8.63
C CYS A 109 0.33 -4.60 7.36
N VAL A 110 0.25 -5.75 6.71
CA VAL A 110 0.83 -6.02 5.39
C VAL A 110 -0.25 -6.58 4.50
N LEU A 111 -0.30 -6.11 3.25
CA LEU A 111 -1.21 -6.60 2.23
C LEU A 111 -0.39 -7.17 1.08
N VAL A 112 -0.69 -8.39 0.69
CA VAL A 112 -0.08 -9.03 -0.47
C VAL A 112 -1.16 -9.27 -1.53
N THR A 113 -1.12 -8.48 -2.61
CA THR A 113 -2.06 -8.60 -3.73
C THR A 113 -1.62 -9.72 -4.68
N LYS A 114 -2.58 -10.53 -5.15
CA LYS A 114 -2.36 -11.78 -5.89
C LYS A 114 -3.11 -11.82 -7.23
N GLY A 115 -3.32 -10.65 -7.81
CA GLY A 115 -4.05 -10.50 -9.07
C GLY A 115 -5.45 -11.13 -8.97
N PRO A 116 -5.81 -12.06 -9.88
CA PRO A 116 -7.14 -12.69 -9.90
C PRO A 116 -7.47 -13.50 -8.64
N ARG A 117 -6.48 -13.80 -7.82
CA ARG A 117 -6.66 -14.51 -6.54
C ARG A 117 -6.93 -13.56 -5.37
N GLY A 118 -7.14 -12.26 -5.63
CA GLY A 118 -7.45 -11.28 -4.60
C GLY A 118 -6.23 -10.80 -3.82
N CYS A 119 -6.31 -10.80 -2.50
CA CYS A 119 -5.19 -10.44 -1.64
C CYS A 119 -5.21 -11.20 -0.32
N THR A 120 -4.05 -11.29 0.33
CA THR A 120 -3.95 -11.69 1.73
C THR A 120 -3.62 -10.45 2.56
N ALA A 121 -4.43 -10.19 3.57
CA ALA A 121 -4.23 -9.11 4.53
C ALA A 121 -3.76 -9.70 5.86
N TYR A 122 -2.68 -9.15 6.39
CA TYR A 122 -2.06 -9.54 7.65
C TYR A 122 -2.12 -8.37 8.63
N SER A 123 -2.61 -8.61 9.83
CA SER A 123 -2.36 -7.80 11.02
C SER A 123 -1.37 -8.53 11.93
N ARG A 124 -1.01 -7.92 13.07
CA ARG A 124 -0.17 -8.61 14.07
C ARG A 124 -0.87 -9.79 14.73
N GLU A 125 -2.21 -9.75 14.76
CA GLU A 125 -3.05 -10.74 15.47
C GLU A 125 -3.73 -11.74 14.53
N ALA A 126 -3.95 -11.37 13.27
CA ALA A 126 -4.78 -12.15 12.36
C ALA A 126 -4.30 -12.05 10.91
N MET A 127 -4.71 -13.04 10.12
CA MET A 127 -4.55 -13.09 8.68
C MET A 127 -5.89 -13.43 8.05
N ARG A 128 -6.22 -12.79 6.92
CA ARG A 128 -7.39 -13.11 6.11
C ARG A 128 -7.05 -13.11 4.62
N GLU A 129 -7.53 -14.14 3.94
CA GLU A 129 -7.58 -14.16 2.49
C GLU A 129 -8.86 -13.48 2.02
N ILE A 130 -8.74 -12.57 1.08
CA ILE A 130 -9.83 -11.75 0.52
C ILE A 130 -9.85 -12.01 -0.98
N ASN A 131 -10.88 -12.70 -1.43
CA ASN A 131 -11.08 -13.00 -2.84
C ASN A 131 -12.43 -12.42 -3.29
N GLU A 132 -12.38 -11.22 -3.82
CA GLU A 132 -13.52 -10.51 -4.43
C GLU A 132 -13.38 -10.42 -5.96
N CYS A 133 -12.34 -11.05 -6.52
CA CYS A 133 -12.05 -11.03 -7.95
C CYS A 133 -12.91 -12.10 -8.65
N VAL A 134 -13.98 -11.66 -9.29
CA VAL A 134 -14.93 -12.53 -10.00
C VAL A 134 -14.98 -12.24 -11.50
N SER A 135 -14.36 -11.16 -11.93
CA SER A 135 -14.42 -10.67 -13.30
C SER A 135 -13.23 -11.17 -14.12
N LYS A 136 -13.45 -11.33 -15.43
CA LYS A 136 -12.34 -11.59 -16.34
C LYS A 136 -11.57 -10.30 -16.60
N ALA A 137 -10.26 -10.33 -16.35
CA ALA A 137 -9.42 -9.17 -16.62
C ALA A 137 -9.40 -8.80 -18.11
N VAL A 138 -9.58 -7.52 -18.38
CA VAL A 138 -9.50 -6.88 -19.70
C VAL A 138 -8.24 -6.05 -19.80
N ASP A 139 -7.97 -5.21 -18.79
CA ASP A 139 -6.79 -4.36 -18.69
C ASP A 139 -6.40 -4.21 -17.22
N THR A 140 -5.19 -4.59 -16.87
CA THR A 140 -4.73 -4.55 -15.47
C THR A 140 -4.07 -3.23 -15.08
N VAL A 141 -3.94 -2.28 -16.01
CA VAL A 141 -3.38 -0.95 -15.72
C VAL A 141 -4.27 -0.21 -14.73
N GLY A 142 -3.68 0.30 -13.65
CA GLY A 142 -4.39 1.02 -12.59
C GLY A 142 -5.08 0.13 -11.54
N ALA A 143 -5.13 -1.20 -11.71
CA ALA A 143 -5.77 -2.09 -10.74
C ALA A 143 -5.09 -2.04 -9.36
N GLY A 144 -3.76 -1.94 -9.30
CA GLY A 144 -3.00 -1.78 -8.06
C GLY A 144 -3.30 -0.45 -7.37
N ASP A 145 -3.38 0.64 -8.13
CA ASP A 145 -3.72 1.97 -7.62
C ASP A 145 -5.17 2.02 -7.12
N ALA A 146 -6.09 1.37 -7.85
CA ALA A 146 -7.48 1.22 -7.46
C ALA A 146 -7.62 0.44 -6.13
N PHE A 147 -6.84 -0.65 -5.96
CA PHE A 147 -6.77 -1.36 -4.69
C PHE A 147 -6.36 -0.43 -3.55
N SER A 148 -5.27 0.32 -3.75
CA SER A 148 -4.74 1.24 -2.74
C SER A 148 -5.73 2.36 -2.42
N ALA A 149 -6.42 2.91 -3.44
CA ALA A 149 -7.46 3.93 -3.26
C ALA A 149 -8.67 3.39 -2.45
N GLY A 150 -9.14 2.17 -2.78
CA GLY A 150 -10.22 1.51 -2.05
C GLY A 150 -9.86 1.22 -0.59
N LEU A 151 -8.65 0.72 -0.35
CA LEU A 151 -8.12 0.50 1.01
C LEU A 151 -8.06 1.81 1.79
N ILE A 152 -7.43 2.85 1.24
CA ILE A 152 -7.29 4.16 1.89
C ILE A 152 -8.66 4.73 2.23
N SER A 153 -9.61 4.70 1.30
CA SER A 153 -10.96 5.24 1.55
C SER A 153 -11.69 4.52 2.69
N GLY A 154 -11.52 3.20 2.81
CA GLY A 154 -12.07 2.42 3.92
C GLY A 154 -11.43 2.80 5.26
N LEU A 155 -10.09 2.89 5.30
CA LEU A 155 -9.35 3.28 6.50
C LEU A 155 -9.72 4.69 6.97
N LEU A 156 -9.87 5.65 6.05
CA LEU A 156 -10.30 7.01 6.36
C LEU A 156 -11.76 7.09 6.84
N ALA A 157 -12.60 6.12 6.42
CA ALA A 157 -13.96 5.95 6.95
C ALA A 157 -13.99 5.23 8.32
N GLY A 158 -12.83 4.92 8.92
CA GLY A 158 -12.71 4.26 10.22
C GLY A 158 -12.92 2.75 10.20
N TRP A 159 -12.88 2.11 9.03
CA TRP A 159 -13.02 0.66 8.92
C TRP A 159 -11.70 -0.05 9.31
N ASP A 160 -11.82 -1.30 9.77
CA ASP A 160 -10.65 -2.14 9.99
C ASP A 160 -9.93 -2.48 8.67
N VAL A 161 -8.70 -2.97 8.78
CA VAL A 161 -7.86 -3.25 7.62
C VAL A 161 -8.44 -4.32 6.70
N PHE A 162 -9.13 -5.32 7.24
CA PHE A 162 -9.67 -6.42 6.45
C PHE A 162 -10.86 -5.97 5.62
N ARG A 163 -11.76 -5.19 6.21
CA ARG A 163 -12.89 -4.58 5.51
C ARG A 163 -12.40 -3.58 4.46
N SER A 164 -11.42 -2.76 4.80
CA SER A 164 -10.81 -1.82 3.86
C SER A 164 -10.09 -2.52 2.70
N ALA A 165 -9.41 -3.63 2.96
CA ALA A 165 -8.78 -4.44 1.93
C ALA A 165 -9.81 -5.11 0.99
N ARG A 166 -10.95 -5.52 1.53
CA ARG A 166 -12.08 -6.03 0.72
C ARG A 166 -12.59 -4.97 -0.24
N ARG A 167 -12.76 -3.72 0.24
CA ARG A 167 -13.12 -2.58 -0.63
C ARG A 167 -12.08 -2.35 -1.73
N GLY A 168 -10.79 -2.43 -1.38
CA GLY A 168 -9.69 -2.36 -2.34
C GLY A 168 -9.75 -3.46 -3.39
N ALA A 169 -10.01 -4.71 -3.00
CA ALA A 169 -10.12 -5.85 -3.92
C ALA A 169 -11.29 -5.70 -4.89
N ILE A 170 -12.46 -5.27 -4.42
CA ILE A 170 -13.64 -5.00 -5.26
C ILE A 170 -13.33 -3.92 -6.30
N LEU A 171 -12.71 -2.83 -5.89
CA LEU A 171 -12.39 -1.73 -6.79
C LEU A 171 -11.31 -2.13 -7.80
N SER A 172 -10.30 -2.88 -7.36
CA SER A 172 -9.26 -3.44 -8.22
C SER A 172 -9.82 -4.39 -9.30
N ASP A 173 -10.75 -5.29 -8.92
CA ASP A 173 -11.42 -6.21 -9.86
C ASP A 173 -12.23 -5.43 -10.91
N PHE A 174 -12.97 -4.42 -10.49
CA PHE A 174 -13.72 -3.57 -11.39
C PHE A 174 -12.82 -2.85 -12.41
N VAL A 175 -11.72 -2.24 -11.96
CA VAL A 175 -10.78 -1.56 -12.85
C VAL A 175 -10.12 -2.57 -13.79
N ALA A 176 -9.66 -3.73 -13.28
CA ALA A 176 -9.04 -4.76 -14.11
C ALA A 176 -10.01 -5.36 -15.16
N SER A 177 -11.31 -5.35 -14.92
CA SER A 177 -12.35 -5.83 -15.84
C SER A 177 -12.82 -4.77 -16.85
N SER A 178 -12.30 -3.55 -16.75
CA SER A 178 -12.67 -2.42 -17.59
C SER A 178 -11.53 -2.06 -18.56
N SER A 179 -11.81 -1.24 -19.56
CA SER A 179 -10.79 -0.68 -20.44
C SER A 179 -10.23 0.61 -19.82
N GLY A 180 -8.91 0.68 -19.69
CA GLY A 180 -8.19 1.84 -19.16
C GLY A 180 -8.21 1.93 -17.62
N ALA A 181 -7.31 2.74 -17.08
CA ALA A 181 -7.04 2.84 -15.64
C ALA A 181 -8.12 3.61 -14.84
N LEU A 182 -8.95 4.40 -15.49
CA LEU A 182 -9.96 5.27 -14.85
C LEU A 182 -11.36 5.06 -15.47
N PRO A 183 -11.97 3.89 -15.31
CA PRO A 183 -13.31 3.63 -15.80
C PRO A 183 -14.36 4.44 -15.01
N VAL A 184 -15.50 4.70 -15.65
CA VAL A 184 -16.64 5.36 -15.00
C VAL A 184 -17.29 4.40 -13.99
N TYR A 185 -17.41 4.81 -12.74
CA TYR A 185 -17.99 4.00 -11.68
C TYR A 185 -19.52 4.00 -11.76
N SER A 186 -20.11 2.81 -11.88
CA SER A 186 -21.56 2.64 -11.87
C SER A 186 -22.14 2.82 -10.46
N GLU A 187 -23.44 3.17 -10.38
CA GLU A 187 -24.13 3.26 -9.08
C GLU A 187 -24.16 1.89 -8.36
N GLN A 188 -24.21 0.79 -9.09
CA GLN A 188 -24.12 -0.56 -8.53
C GLN A 188 -22.77 -0.82 -7.85
N LEU A 189 -21.67 -0.38 -8.47
CA LEU A 189 -20.34 -0.48 -7.86
C LEU A 189 -20.27 0.38 -6.59
N LYS A 190 -20.74 1.62 -6.63
CA LYS A 190 -20.74 2.52 -5.48
C LYS A 190 -21.49 1.89 -4.30
N ALA A 191 -22.70 1.37 -4.53
CA ALA A 191 -23.47 0.68 -3.51
C ALA A 191 -22.74 -0.55 -2.95
N LYS A 192 -22.07 -1.35 -3.80
CA LYS A 192 -21.25 -2.49 -3.36
C LYS A 192 -20.09 -2.04 -2.49
N LEU A 193 -19.41 -0.95 -2.84
CA LEU A 193 -18.30 -0.39 -2.08
C LEU A 193 -18.70 0.17 -0.72
N ASP A 194 -19.94 0.61 -0.53
CA ASP A 194 -20.43 1.14 0.73
C ASP A 194 -20.88 0.05 1.71
N THR A 195 -21.18 -1.14 1.20
CA THR A 195 -21.69 -2.28 1.99
C THR A 195 -20.67 -3.37 2.26
N CYS A 196 -19.46 -3.30 1.67
CA CYS A 196 -18.42 -4.32 1.85
C CYS A 196 -17.78 -4.34 3.24
#